data_f707739af1862cbc6f27dab580cc927d
#
_entry.id   f707739af1862cbc6f27dab580cc927d
#
_cell.length_a   1.000
_cell.length_b   1.000
_cell.length_c   1.000
_cell.angle_alpha   90.00
_cell.angle_beta   90.00
_cell.angle_gamma   90.00
#
_symmetry.space_group_name_H-M   'P 1'
#
loop_
_entity.id
_entity.type
_entity.pdbx_description
1 polymer ?
#
loop_
_entity_poly.entity_id
_entity_poly.type
_entity_poly.pdbx_seq_one_letter_code
_entity_poly.pdbx_strand_id
1 'polypeptide(L)'
;MIHVFLRVAAALIAFLSGGCMGNGQKPLETLTYRAEPAKNKHLIVFLRGLGGTWRCIWAPHKCFESEGFVEAVRKRSLPFDMVAPNAHFGYYKDRTLIERLTEDVILSAKTKGYEKIWLAGVSMGGLGSILFLIKHPEYIDGVLLLGPYLGDASIGGEISKAGGLKQWDPGPYDGEKDWQRWIWDWLKQYCADPAGRTPIYLGIGNKDPYYDPQKLLADGLPGNRVITVDGGHDAPTFKKIWQIFLDKQILGGL
;
A
#
# COMPACT_ATOMS: atom_id res chain seq x y z
N MET A 1 25.74 10.21 22.63
CA MET A 1 24.96 10.01 21.41
C MET A 1 23.76 9.06 21.57
N ILE A 2 23.82 8.05 22.43
CA ILE A 2 22.73 7.07 22.66
C ILE A 2 21.47 7.69 23.31
N HIS A 3 21.61 8.70 24.17
CA HIS A 3 20.48 9.34 24.85
C HIS A 3 19.62 10.27 23.96
N VAL A 4 20.11 10.70 22.82
CA VAL A 4 19.34 11.54 21.87
C VAL A 4 18.42 10.67 21.03
N PHE A 5 18.85 9.48 20.62
CA PHE A 5 18.03 8.54 19.85
C PHE A 5 16.84 7.99 20.66
N LEU A 6 17.02 7.72 21.95
CA LEU A 6 15.89 7.26 22.80
C LEU A 6 14.84 8.36 23.01
N ARG A 7 15.21 9.63 23.04
CA ARG A 7 14.27 10.75 23.20
C ARG A 7 13.47 11.04 21.94
N VAL A 8 14.05 10.84 20.76
CA VAL A 8 13.36 10.98 19.48
C VAL A 8 12.37 9.83 19.27
N ALA A 9 12.75 8.60 19.61
CA ALA A 9 11.84 7.45 19.55
C ALA A 9 10.68 7.58 20.56
N ALA A 10 10.93 8.07 21.78
CA ALA A 10 9.87 8.29 22.79
C ALA A 10 8.94 9.46 22.41
N ALA A 11 9.43 10.52 21.74
CA ALA A 11 8.61 11.62 21.24
C ALA A 11 7.75 11.20 20.04
N LEU A 12 8.26 10.35 19.13
CA LEU A 12 7.45 9.77 18.06
C LEU A 12 6.34 8.87 18.61
N ILE A 13 6.60 8.08 19.65
CA ILE A 13 5.60 7.22 20.32
C ILE A 13 4.53 8.07 21.03
N ALA A 14 4.89 9.20 21.64
CA ALA A 14 3.94 10.09 22.32
C ALA A 14 3.05 10.89 21.34
N PHE A 15 3.54 11.24 20.16
CA PHE A 15 2.70 11.86 19.10
C PHE A 15 1.76 10.89 18.39
N LEU A 16 2.05 9.59 18.45
CA LEU A 16 1.23 8.52 17.84
C LEU A 16 0.02 8.11 18.68
N SER A 17 -0.07 8.56 19.95
CA SER A 17 -1.10 8.05 20.87
C SER A 17 -2.47 8.73 20.78
N GLY A 18 -2.62 9.85 20.03
CA GLY A 18 -3.87 10.62 20.03
C GLY A 18 -4.79 10.47 18.83
N GLY A 19 -4.29 10.13 17.64
CA GLY A 19 -5.10 10.20 16.42
C GLY A 19 -5.06 8.98 15.49
N CYS A 20 -4.13 8.05 15.70
CA CYS A 20 -3.95 6.90 14.80
C CYS A 20 -4.40 5.55 15.35
N MET A 21 -4.77 5.47 16.61
CA MET A 21 -5.20 4.24 17.29
C MET A 21 -6.71 4.21 17.51
N GLY A 22 -7.48 4.12 16.43
CA GLY A 22 -8.92 3.84 16.53
C GLY A 22 -9.18 2.37 16.89
N ASN A 23 -10.45 2.06 17.19
CA ASN A 23 -10.90 0.70 17.41
C ASN A 23 -11.02 -0.06 16.08
N GLY A 24 -10.17 -1.07 15.85
CA GLY A 24 -10.17 -1.90 14.65
C GLY A 24 -11.36 -2.86 14.51
N GLN A 25 -12.23 -2.95 15.52
CA GLN A 25 -13.43 -3.81 15.46
C GLN A 25 -14.64 -3.12 14.81
N LYS A 26 -14.59 -1.79 14.62
CA LYS A 26 -15.68 -1.06 13.98
C LYS A 26 -15.62 -1.18 12.47
N PRO A 27 -16.77 -1.05 11.77
CA PRO A 27 -16.77 -0.93 10.32
C PRO A 27 -15.89 0.22 9.84
N LEU A 28 -15.27 0.05 8.66
CA LEU A 28 -14.43 1.06 8.04
C LEU A 28 -15.25 2.27 7.59
N GLU A 29 -14.94 3.43 8.13
CA GLU A 29 -15.38 4.69 7.54
C GLU A 29 -14.75 4.87 6.15
N THR A 30 -15.56 5.22 5.14
CA THR A 30 -15.09 5.33 3.76
C THR A 30 -15.47 6.66 3.14
N LEU A 31 -14.57 7.22 2.32
CA LEU A 31 -14.89 8.32 1.39
C LEU A 31 -14.98 7.75 -0.02
N THR A 32 -15.98 8.17 -0.77
CA THR A 32 -16.20 7.72 -2.15
C THR A 32 -16.13 8.90 -3.11
N TYR A 33 -15.38 8.73 -4.19
CA TYR A 33 -15.19 9.72 -5.25
C TYR A 33 -15.66 9.10 -6.57
N ARG A 34 -16.85 9.47 -7.03
CA ARG A 34 -17.43 8.92 -8.25
C ARG A 34 -16.88 9.60 -9.51
N ALA A 35 -16.75 8.82 -10.58
CA ALA A 35 -16.45 9.34 -11.91
C ALA A 35 -17.71 9.92 -12.56
N GLU A 36 -17.52 10.79 -13.54
CA GLU A 36 -18.58 11.26 -14.43
C GLU A 36 -18.25 10.83 -15.87
N PRO A 37 -19.22 10.29 -16.61
CA PRO A 37 -20.59 9.94 -16.21
C PRO A 37 -20.65 8.68 -15.32
N ALA A 38 -21.67 8.65 -14.46
CA ALA A 38 -21.85 7.71 -13.35
C ALA A 38 -22.26 6.29 -13.78
N LYS A 39 -21.53 5.60 -14.65
CA LYS A 39 -21.74 4.16 -14.96
C LYS A 39 -20.43 3.44 -15.15
N ASN A 40 -19.60 3.49 -14.15
CA ASN A 40 -18.29 2.93 -14.23
C ASN A 40 -18.22 1.63 -13.41
N LYS A 41 -17.54 0.66 -13.97
CA LYS A 41 -17.39 -0.67 -13.41
C LYS A 41 -16.02 -0.92 -12.80
N HIS A 42 -15.22 0.14 -12.69
CA HIS A 42 -13.86 0.08 -12.20
C HIS A 42 -13.72 0.89 -10.92
N LEU A 43 -13.09 0.30 -9.92
CA LEU A 43 -12.88 0.89 -8.60
C LEU A 43 -11.40 0.86 -8.22
N ILE A 44 -10.93 1.99 -7.69
CA ILE A 44 -9.64 2.05 -7.00
C ILE A 44 -9.90 2.20 -5.50
N VAL A 45 -9.34 1.32 -4.69
CA VAL A 45 -9.37 1.38 -3.24
C VAL A 45 -8.03 1.93 -2.76
N PHE A 46 -8.03 3.12 -2.16
CA PHE A 46 -6.84 3.74 -1.60
C PHE A 46 -6.63 3.33 -0.15
N LEU A 47 -5.50 2.70 0.16
CA LEU A 47 -5.09 2.39 1.52
C LEU A 47 -4.05 3.40 2.01
N ARG A 48 -4.39 4.12 3.08
CA ARG A 48 -3.54 5.17 3.64
C ARG A 48 -2.30 4.65 4.36
N GLY A 49 -1.27 5.49 4.47
CA GLY A 49 -0.14 5.28 5.36
C GLY A 49 -0.48 5.43 6.84
N LEU A 50 0.49 5.22 7.71
CA LEU A 50 0.34 5.30 9.16
C LEU A 50 -0.11 6.70 9.62
N GLY A 51 0.52 7.74 9.11
CA GLY A 51 0.20 9.13 9.39
C GLY A 51 -0.54 9.82 8.25
N GLY A 52 -0.91 11.07 8.47
CA GLY A 52 -1.35 12.00 7.43
C GLY A 52 -0.31 13.09 7.24
N THR A 53 -0.40 13.84 6.14
CA THR A 53 0.30 15.10 6.01
C THR A 53 -0.32 16.14 6.96
N TRP A 54 0.36 17.26 7.19
CA TRP A 54 -0.17 18.35 8.02
C TRP A 54 -1.55 18.86 7.52
N ARG A 55 -1.88 18.65 6.23
CA ARG A 55 -3.16 19.03 5.62
C ARG A 55 -4.32 18.12 5.99
N CYS A 56 -4.04 16.89 6.37
CA CYS A 56 -5.06 15.87 6.64
C CYS A 56 -4.75 15.00 7.88
N ILE A 57 -3.96 15.55 8.81
CA ILE A 57 -3.52 14.82 10.01
C ILE A 57 -4.70 14.31 10.86
N TRP A 58 -5.81 15.03 10.87
CA TRP A 58 -7.01 14.68 11.63
C TRP A 58 -7.97 13.73 10.89
N ALA A 59 -7.78 13.60 9.56
CA ALA A 59 -8.55 12.70 8.72
C ALA A 59 -7.65 12.11 7.62
N PRO A 60 -6.72 11.23 7.94
CA PRO A 60 -5.68 10.78 7.02
C PRO A 60 -6.18 10.09 5.74
N HIS A 61 -7.38 9.52 5.76
CA HIS A 61 -8.02 8.97 4.55
C HIS A 61 -8.41 10.07 3.54
N LYS A 62 -8.57 11.34 3.96
CA LYS A 62 -8.77 12.49 3.09
C LYS A 62 -7.48 12.93 2.37
N CYS A 63 -6.33 12.40 2.74
CA CYS A 63 -5.06 12.78 2.12
C CYS A 63 -5.06 12.50 0.60
N PHE A 64 -5.73 11.46 0.13
CA PHE A 64 -5.80 11.18 -1.31
C PHE A 64 -6.48 12.29 -2.10
N GLU A 65 -7.46 12.97 -1.52
CA GLU A 65 -8.08 14.14 -2.12
C GLU A 65 -7.20 15.39 -1.96
N SER A 66 -6.82 15.72 -0.72
CA SER A 66 -6.09 16.96 -0.39
C SER A 66 -4.69 17.02 -1.01
N GLU A 67 -4.05 15.90 -1.27
CA GLU A 67 -2.75 15.80 -1.96
C GLU A 67 -2.89 15.64 -3.48
N GLY A 68 -4.14 15.62 -4.01
CA GLY A 68 -4.44 15.68 -5.44
C GLY A 68 -4.35 14.34 -6.17
N PHE A 69 -4.45 13.21 -5.49
CA PHE A 69 -4.51 11.89 -6.14
C PHE A 69 -5.84 11.70 -6.88
N VAL A 70 -6.94 12.11 -6.26
CA VAL A 70 -8.28 12.09 -6.87
C VAL A 70 -8.32 13.01 -8.09
N GLU A 71 -7.79 14.24 -7.94
CA GLU A 71 -7.71 15.22 -9.03
C GLU A 71 -6.93 14.67 -10.24
N ALA A 72 -5.83 13.94 -10.00
CA ALA A 72 -5.00 13.37 -11.07
C ALA A 72 -5.80 12.40 -11.97
N VAL A 73 -6.70 11.62 -11.41
CA VAL A 73 -7.63 10.74 -12.14
C VAL A 73 -8.65 11.56 -12.92
N ARG A 74 -9.24 12.57 -12.28
CA ARG A 74 -10.27 13.44 -12.90
C ARG A 74 -9.73 14.24 -14.07
N LYS A 75 -8.53 14.81 -13.96
CA LYS A 75 -7.87 15.56 -15.05
C LYS A 75 -7.61 14.71 -16.30
N ARG A 76 -7.52 13.39 -16.15
CA ARG A 76 -7.35 12.44 -17.25
C ARG A 76 -8.66 11.86 -17.78
N SER A 77 -9.80 12.29 -17.21
CA SER A 77 -11.13 11.74 -17.53
C SER A 77 -11.18 10.21 -17.47
N LEU A 78 -10.40 9.61 -16.56
CA LEU A 78 -10.36 8.16 -16.42
C LEU A 78 -11.66 7.68 -15.74
N PRO A 79 -12.28 6.62 -16.26
CA PRO A 79 -13.58 6.13 -15.79
C PRO A 79 -13.46 5.27 -14.54
N PHE A 80 -12.84 5.79 -13.48
CA PHE A 80 -12.68 5.08 -12.21
C PHE A 80 -13.41 5.79 -11.08
N ASP A 81 -14.23 5.04 -10.37
CA ASP A 81 -14.61 5.41 -9.02
C ASP A 81 -13.45 5.12 -8.08
N MET A 82 -13.37 5.89 -7.01
CA MET A 82 -12.35 5.71 -6.00
C MET A 82 -13.00 5.66 -4.63
N VAL A 83 -12.47 4.82 -3.74
CA VAL A 83 -12.86 4.75 -2.33
C VAL A 83 -11.63 4.81 -1.45
N ALA A 84 -11.68 5.60 -0.39
CA ALA A 84 -10.63 5.73 0.60
C ALA A 84 -11.15 5.31 1.98
N PRO A 85 -10.98 4.04 2.37
CA PRO A 85 -11.32 3.58 3.71
C PRO A 85 -10.32 4.13 4.73
N ASN A 86 -10.82 4.49 5.90
CA ASN A 86 -10.00 4.91 7.03
C ASN A 86 -9.32 3.73 7.74
N ALA A 87 -8.54 2.97 6.98
CA ALA A 87 -7.78 1.81 7.47
C ALA A 87 -6.62 2.26 8.37
N HIS A 88 -6.92 2.72 9.58
CA HIS A 88 -5.93 3.18 10.55
C HIS A 88 -5.18 2.02 11.22
N PHE A 89 -4.11 2.33 11.95
CA PHE A 89 -3.23 1.33 12.58
C PHE A 89 -3.97 0.34 13.51
N GLY A 90 -5.09 0.74 14.13
CA GLY A 90 -5.91 -0.16 14.96
C GLY A 90 -6.32 -1.44 14.23
N TYR A 91 -6.70 -1.37 12.94
CA TYR A 91 -7.08 -2.55 12.17
C TYR A 91 -5.91 -3.52 11.93
N TYR A 92 -4.69 -3.00 11.77
CA TYR A 92 -3.47 -3.82 11.66
C TYR A 92 -3.12 -4.48 12.99
N LYS A 93 -3.15 -3.69 14.08
CA LYS A 93 -2.87 -4.17 15.43
C LYS A 93 -3.85 -5.25 15.87
N ASP A 94 -5.14 -5.03 15.61
CA ASP A 94 -6.23 -5.93 16.00
C ASP A 94 -6.41 -7.09 15.00
N ARG A 95 -5.60 -7.11 13.91
CA ARG A 95 -5.64 -8.12 12.83
C ARG A 95 -6.98 -8.23 12.10
N THR A 96 -7.77 -7.16 12.08
CA THR A 96 -9.11 -7.12 11.47
C THR A 96 -9.13 -6.45 10.10
N LEU A 97 -7.99 -5.89 9.63
CA LEU A 97 -7.92 -5.14 8.39
C LEU A 97 -8.52 -5.90 7.20
N ILE A 98 -8.14 -7.16 7.03
CA ILE A 98 -8.53 -7.95 5.85
C ILE A 98 -10.02 -8.25 5.89
N GLU A 99 -10.54 -8.67 7.04
CA GLU A 99 -11.97 -8.90 7.25
C GLU A 99 -12.78 -7.63 6.96
N ARG A 100 -12.38 -6.50 7.58
CA ARG A 100 -13.08 -5.22 7.39
C ARG A 100 -13.01 -4.70 5.95
N LEU A 101 -11.87 -4.82 5.28
CA LEU A 101 -11.78 -4.47 3.86
C LEU A 101 -12.69 -5.35 3.01
N THR A 102 -12.72 -6.65 3.29
CA THR A 102 -13.57 -7.60 2.56
C THR A 102 -15.04 -7.23 2.74
N GLU A 103 -15.52 -7.12 3.98
CA GLU A 103 -16.94 -6.91 4.28
C GLU A 103 -17.42 -5.51 3.92
N ASP A 104 -16.67 -4.47 4.36
CA ASP A 104 -17.14 -3.09 4.28
C ASP A 104 -16.91 -2.46 2.91
N VAL A 105 -15.88 -2.92 2.16
CA VAL A 105 -15.47 -2.30 0.90
C VAL A 105 -15.66 -3.23 -0.29
N ILE A 106 -15.02 -4.40 -0.29
CA ILE A 106 -14.91 -5.23 -1.50
C ILE A 106 -16.24 -5.91 -1.85
N LEU A 107 -16.87 -6.57 -0.88
CA LEU A 107 -18.17 -7.21 -1.12
C LEU A 107 -19.24 -6.18 -1.45
N SER A 108 -19.22 -5.02 -0.78
CA SER A 108 -20.09 -3.88 -1.13
C SER A 108 -19.85 -3.40 -2.56
N ALA A 109 -18.59 -3.33 -3.00
CA ALA A 109 -18.25 -2.95 -4.37
C ALA A 109 -18.76 -4.00 -5.38
N LYS A 110 -18.55 -5.30 -5.14
CA LYS A 110 -19.06 -6.37 -6.00
C LYS A 110 -20.59 -6.34 -6.11
N THR A 111 -21.29 -6.13 -5.00
CA THR A 111 -22.75 -5.98 -4.99
C THR A 111 -23.24 -4.77 -5.81
N LYS A 112 -22.46 -3.69 -5.87
CA LYS A 112 -22.72 -2.49 -6.70
C LYS A 112 -22.36 -2.68 -8.18
N GLY A 113 -21.83 -3.85 -8.57
CA GLY A 113 -21.52 -4.21 -9.94
C GLY A 113 -20.14 -3.74 -10.43
N TYR A 114 -19.20 -3.43 -9.52
CA TYR A 114 -17.81 -3.21 -9.92
C TYR A 114 -17.18 -4.53 -10.39
N GLU A 115 -16.66 -4.51 -11.61
CA GLU A 115 -16.03 -5.66 -12.27
C GLU A 115 -14.53 -5.70 -12.04
N LYS A 116 -13.89 -4.54 -12.00
CA LYS A 116 -12.45 -4.37 -11.82
C LYS A 116 -12.15 -3.59 -10.55
N ILE A 117 -11.36 -4.17 -9.66
CA ILE A 117 -10.98 -3.54 -8.39
C ILE A 117 -9.46 -3.53 -8.26
N TRP A 118 -8.90 -2.34 -8.07
CA TRP A 118 -7.48 -2.12 -7.83
C TRP A 118 -7.25 -1.61 -6.42
N LEU A 119 -6.15 -2.06 -5.80
CA LEU A 119 -5.67 -1.47 -4.55
C LEU A 119 -4.52 -0.50 -4.84
N ALA A 120 -4.55 0.67 -4.25
CA ALA A 120 -3.45 1.63 -4.27
C ALA A 120 -3.05 1.95 -2.83
N GLY A 121 -1.92 1.41 -2.37
CA GLY A 121 -1.50 1.51 -0.97
C GLY A 121 -0.25 2.35 -0.77
N VAL A 122 -0.32 3.33 0.13
CA VAL A 122 0.81 4.19 0.51
C VAL A 122 1.44 3.68 1.80
N SER A 123 2.77 3.46 1.82
CA SER A 123 3.50 3.11 3.04
C SER A 123 2.89 1.89 3.76
N MET A 124 2.36 2.05 4.97
CA MET A 124 1.61 1.01 5.69
C MET A 124 0.39 0.50 4.89
N GLY A 125 -0.25 1.35 4.09
CA GLY A 125 -1.33 0.92 3.18
C GLY A 125 -0.82 0.01 2.07
N GLY A 126 0.45 0.13 1.68
CA GLY A 126 1.13 -0.81 0.78
C GLY A 126 1.27 -2.19 1.41
N LEU A 127 1.66 -2.26 2.69
CA LEU A 127 1.62 -3.50 3.47
C LEU A 127 0.21 -4.09 3.50
N GLY A 128 -0.79 -3.28 3.80
CA GLY A 128 -2.20 -3.71 3.81
C GLY A 128 -2.66 -4.27 2.47
N SER A 129 -2.22 -3.66 1.36
CA SER A 129 -2.52 -4.14 0.01
C SER A 129 -1.89 -5.51 -0.27
N ILE A 130 -0.65 -5.73 0.18
CA ILE A 130 0.02 -7.04 0.07
C ILE A 130 -0.72 -8.09 0.90
N LEU A 131 -1.04 -7.77 2.16
CA LEU A 131 -1.79 -8.68 3.04
C LEU A 131 -3.13 -9.08 2.44
N PHE A 132 -3.85 -8.11 1.83
CA PHE A 132 -5.11 -8.38 1.16
C PHE A 132 -4.91 -9.28 -0.07
N LEU A 133 -3.92 -8.97 -0.91
CA LEU A 133 -3.59 -9.78 -2.08
C LEU A 133 -3.23 -11.23 -1.72
N ILE A 134 -2.49 -11.45 -0.63
CA ILE A 134 -2.16 -12.79 -0.16
C ILE A 134 -3.41 -13.59 0.19
N LYS A 135 -4.39 -12.96 0.84
CA LYS A 135 -5.59 -13.63 1.36
C LYS A 135 -6.71 -13.75 0.34
N HIS A 136 -6.86 -12.75 -0.53
CA HIS A 136 -7.98 -12.61 -1.44
C HIS A 136 -7.57 -12.14 -2.84
N PRO A 137 -6.66 -12.87 -3.53
CA PRO A 137 -6.24 -12.51 -4.88
C PRO A 137 -7.41 -12.53 -5.89
N GLU A 138 -8.45 -13.31 -5.62
CA GLU A 138 -9.64 -13.48 -6.47
C GLU A 138 -10.53 -12.23 -6.54
N TYR A 139 -10.37 -11.28 -5.62
CA TYR A 139 -11.22 -10.08 -5.58
C TYR A 139 -10.62 -8.88 -6.29
N ILE A 140 -9.32 -8.89 -6.59
CA ILE A 140 -8.62 -7.71 -7.10
C ILE A 140 -7.85 -8.00 -8.39
N ASP A 141 -7.81 -7.00 -9.26
CA ASP A 141 -7.24 -7.08 -10.60
C ASP A 141 -5.82 -6.50 -10.68
N GLY A 142 -5.38 -5.81 -9.64
CA GLY A 142 -4.02 -5.30 -9.53
C GLY A 142 -3.77 -4.49 -8.26
N VAL A 143 -2.49 -4.31 -7.97
CA VAL A 143 -2.01 -3.56 -6.80
C VAL A 143 -0.95 -2.56 -7.23
N LEU A 144 -1.10 -1.31 -6.80
CA LEU A 144 -0.04 -0.30 -6.85
C LEU A 144 0.46 -0.03 -5.43
N LEU A 145 1.72 -0.28 -5.21
CA LEU A 145 2.43 0.01 -3.97
C LEU A 145 3.18 1.34 -4.11
N LEU A 146 2.89 2.30 -3.25
CA LEU A 146 3.51 3.63 -3.23
C LEU A 146 4.40 3.73 -1.99
N GLY A 147 5.71 3.54 -2.15
CA GLY A 147 6.67 3.51 -1.05
C GLY A 147 6.26 2.55 0.08
N PRO A 148 6.00 1.26 -0.20
CA PRO A 148 5.41 0.36 0.80
C PRO A 148 6.32 0.16 2.00
N TYR A 149 5.72 0.02 3.19
CA TYR A 149 6.41 -0.50 4.36
C TYR A 149 6.45 -2.04 4.27
N LEU A 150 7.66 -2.60 4.19
CA LEU A 150 7.91 -4.03 3.98
C LEU A 150 8.59 -4.70 5.18
N GLY A 151 8.44 -4.13 6.36
CA GLY A 151 9.09 -4.58 7.58
C GLY A 151 10.25 -3.68 7.98
N ASP A 152 10.96 -4.06 9.02
CA ASP A 152 12.11 -3.32 9.55
C ASP A 152 13.42 -3.62 8.80
N ALA A 153 14.48 -2.90 9.16
CA ALA A 153 15.76 -3.04 8.50
C ALA A 153 16.43 -4.42 8.73
N SER A 154 16.02 -5.19 9.73
CA SER A 154 16.65 -6.47 10.07
C SER A 154 16.39 -7.52 8.99
N ILE A 155 15.14 -7.69 8.58
CA ILE A 155 14.77 -8.64 7.52
C ILE A 155 15.32 -8.22 6.17
N GLY A 156 15.27 -6.92 5.82
CA GLY A 156 15.88 -6.40 4.60
C GLY A 156 17.40 -6.63 4.56
N GLY A 157 18.08 -6.44 5.71
CA GLY A 157 19.51 -6.71 5.83
C GLY A 157 19.85 -8.20 5.70
N GLU A 158 19.02 -9.10 6.22
CA GLU A 158 19.19 -10.56 6.04
C GLU A 158 19.08 -10.94 4.57
N ILE A 159 18.04 -10.46 3.86
CA ILE A 159 17.84 -10.73 2.44
C ILE A 159 19.01 -10.18 1.61
N SER A 160 19.48 -8.97 1.91
CA SER A 160 20.61 -8.35 1.22
C SER A 160 21.90 -9.16 1.41
N LYS A 161 22.18 -9.64 2.62
CA LYS A 161 23.35 -10.48 2.92
C LYS A 161 23.31 -11.83 2.19
N ALA A 162 22.14 -12.37 1.93
CA ALA A 162 21.96 -13.58 1.13
C ALA A 162 22.18 -13.36 -0.38
N GLY A 163 22.41 -12.12 -0.82
CA GLY A 163 22.57 -11.80 -2.24
C GLY A 163 21.26 -11.42 -2.94
N GLY A 164 20.22 -11.07 -2.19
CA GLY A 164 18.92 -10.64 -2.69
C GLY A 164 17.81 -11.68 -2.53
N LEU A 165 16.61 -11.28 -2.91
CA LEU A 165 15.38 -12.03 -2.65
C LEU A 165 15.40 -13.45 -3.27
N LYS A 166 15.98 -13.60 -4.46
CA LYS A 166 16.04 -14.88 -5.16
C LYS A 166 16.92 -15.91 -4.41
N GLN A 167 18.05 -15.46 -3.86
CA GLN A 167 19.04 -16.31 -3.16
C GLN A 167 18.67 -16.55 -1.70
N TRP A 168 17.87 -15.67 -1.13
CA TRP A 168 17.51 -15.75 0.28
C TRP A 168 16.68 -17.00 0.58
N ASP A 169 17.08 -17.71 1.65
CA ASP A 169 16.32 -18.83 2.22
C ASP A 169 15.66 -18.35 3.52
N PRO A 170 14.32 -18.33 3.61
CA PRO A 170 13.64 -17.94 4.84
C PRO A 170 13.91 -18.89 6.01
N GLY A 171 14.36 -20.12 5.75
CA GLY A 171 14.47 -21.14 6.78
C GLY A 171 13.12 -21.50 7.41
N PRO A 172 13.10 -22.30 8.47
CA PRO A 172 11.88 -22.58 9.23
C PRO A 172 11.46 -21.36 10.07
N TYR A 173 10.20 -20.99 10.02
CA TYR A 173 9.63 -19.89 10.81
C TYR A 173 8.17 -20.14 11.18
N ASP A 174 7.71 -19.45 12.23
CA ASP A 174 6.32 -19.40 12.62
C ASP A 174 5.69 -18.11 12.06
N GLY A 175 4.88 -18.21 11.01
CA GLY A 175 4.29 -17.05 10.33
C GLY A 175 3.37 -16.19 11.20
N GLU A 176 2.83 -16.73 12.29
CA GLU A 176 2.04 -15.96 13.25
C GLU A 176 2.90 -15.04 14.11
N LYS A 177 4.15 -15.42 14.36
CA LYS A 177 5.11 -14.66 15.17
C LYS A 177 6.05 -13.81 14.33
N ASP A 178 6.47 -14.32 13.16
CA ASP A 178 7.37 -13.63 12.23
C ASP A 178 6.63 -13.27 10.92
N TRP A 179 5.70 -12.33 11.04
CA TRP A 179 4.91 -11.85 9.91
C TRP A 179 5.77 -11.23 8.80
N GLN A 180 6.93 -10.65 9.14
CA GLN A 180 7.82 -10.02 8.16
C GLN A 180 8.46 -11.09 7.26
N ARG A 181 8.99 -12.15 7.85
CA ARG A 181 9.55 -13.29 7.13
C ARG A 181 8.49 -13.97 6.26
N TRP A 182 7.29 -14.14 6.79
CA TRP A 182 6.16 -14.70 6.06
C TRP A 182 5.79 -13.87 4.82
N ILE A 183 5.76 -12.53 4.91
CA ILE A 183 5.49 -11.67 3.76
C ILE A 183 6.63 -11.76 2.74
N TRP A 184 7.89 -11.74 3.18
CA TRP A 184 9.02 -11.80 2.28
C TRP A 184 9.16 -13.17 1.61
N ASP A 185 8.83 -14.27 2.28
CA ASP A 185 8.75 -15.59 1.66
C ASP A 185 7.68 -15.63 0.57
N TRP A 186 6.50 -15.07 0.86
CA TRP A 186 5.45 -14.95 -0.16
C TRP A 186 5.89 -14.07 -1.35
N LEU A 187 6.52 -12.92 -1.09
CA LEU A 187 7.04 -12.03 -2.15
C LEU A 187 8.13 -12.72 -2.99
N LYS A 188 8.98 -13.53 -2.38
CA LYS A 188 9.96 -14.36 -3.10
C LYS A 188 9.26 -15.31 -4.08
N GLN A 189 8.24 -16.02 -3.61
CA GLN A 189 7.46 -16.95 -4.46
C GLN A 189 6.70 -16.21 -5.55
N TYR A 190 6.15 -15.02 -5.24
CA TYR A 190 5.50 -14.16 -6.23
C TYR A 190 6.50 -13.70 -7.32
N CYS A 191 7.67 -13.24 -6.94
CA CYS A 191 8.70 -12.76 -7.87
C CYS A 191 9.32 -13.89 -8.72
N ALA A 192 9.32 -15.13 -8.25
CA ALA A 192 9.81 -16.29 -9.01
C ALA A 192 8.88 -16.61 -10.21
N ASP A 193 7.57 -16.38 -10.06
CA ASP A 193 6.58 -16.59 -11.12
C ASP A 193 5.46 -15.54 -11.02
N PRO A 194 5.69 -14.32 -11.55
CA PRO A 194 4.71 -13.25 -11.52
C PRO A 194 3.70 -13.32 -12.68
N ALA A 195 3.87 -14.26 -13.63
CA ALA A 195 2.96 -14.44 -14.75
C ALA A 195 1.68 -15.13 -14.30
N GLY A 196 0.53 -14.67 -14.80
CA GLY A 196 -0.77 -15.24 -14.44
C GLY A 196 -1.27 -14.91 -13.03
N ARG A 197 -0.49 -14.16 -12.24
CA ARG A 197 -0.91 -13.66 -10.92
C ARG A 197 -1.40 -12.22 -11.02
N THR A 198 -2.25 -11.81 -10.09
CA THR A 198 -2.65 -10.41 -9.93
C THR A 198 -1.43 -9.50 -9.91
N PRO A 199 -1.30 -8.53 -10.84
CA PRO A 199 -0.08 -7.76 -11.01
C PRO A 199 0.18 -6.82 -9.84
N ILE A 200 1.42 -6.82 -9.36
CA ILE A 200 1.95 -5.82 -8.44
C ILE A 200 2.78 -4.81 -9.24
N TYR A 201 2.43 -3.53 -9.08
CA TYR A 201 3.22 -2.38 -9.52
C TYR A 201 3.83 -1.71 -8.30
N LEU A 202 5.09 -1.33 -8.41
CA LEU A 202 5.84 -0.73 -7.31
C LEU A 202 6.36 0.66 -7.71
N GLY A 203 6.04 1.65 -6.90
CA GLY A 203 6.57 3.00 -7.01
C GLY A 203 7.44 3.35 -5.81
N ILE A 204 8.66 3.79 -6.05
CA ILE A 204 9.64 4.11 -5.01
C ILE A 204 10.33 5.46 -5.26
N GLY A 205 10.62 6.18 -4.19
CA GLY A 205 11.52 7.32 -4.18
C GLY A 205 12.95 6.89 -3.86
N ASN A 206 13.94 7.33 -4.64
CA ASN A 206 15.34 6.92 -4.43
C ASN A 206 15.98 7.50 -3.15
N LYS A 207 15.28 8.39 -2.44
CA LYS A 207 15.68 9.00 -1.15
C LYS A 207 14.72 8.61 -0.02
N ASP A 208 13.87 7.60 -0.24
CA ASP A 208 12.96 7.07 0.77
C ASP A 208 13.77 6.39 1.88
N PRO A 209 13.54 6.65 3.18
CA PRO A 209 14.23 5.96 4.28
C PRO A 209 13.97 4.44 4.30
N TYR A 210 12.92 3.97 3.62
CA TYR A 210 12.62 2.54 3.43
C TYR A 210 13.08 2.01 2.06
N TYR A 211 13.97 2.73 1.37
CA TYR A 211 14.40 2.40 0.01
C TYR A 211 14.99 0.99 -0.12
N ASP A 212 15.86 0.58 0.81
CA ASP A 212 16.57 -0.69 0.70
C ASP A 212 15.64 -1.91 0.60
N PRO A 213 14.66 -2.13 1.50
CA PRO A 213 13.69 -3.21 1.33
C PRO A 213 12.81 -3.03 0.09
N GLN A 214 12.43 -1.80 -0.27
CA GLN A 214 11.67 -1.54 -1.50
C GLN A 214 12.48 -1.90 -2.75
N LYS A 215 13.78 -1.65 -2.76
CA LYS A 215 14.70 -2.01 -3.84
C LYS A 215 14.84 -3.52 -4.01
N LEU A 216 14.88 -4.27 -2.90
CA LEU A 216 14.88 -5.75 -2.94
C LEU A 216 13.63 -6.30 -3.66
N LEU A 217 12.47 -5.71 -3.39
CA LEU A 217 11.25 -6.07 -4.12
C LEU A 217 11.31 -5.62 -5.58
N ALA A 218 11.80 -4.40 -5.84
CA ALA A 218 11.96 -3.88 -7.20
C ALA A 218 12.83 -4.78 -8.08
N ASP A 219 13.91 -5.33 -7.53
CA ASP A 219 14.83 -6.24 -8.24
C ASP A 219 14.18 -7.60 -8.56
N GLY A 220 13.15 -7.98 -7.82
CA GLY A 220 12.39 -9.21 -8.07
C GLY A 220 11.22 -9.04 -9.05
N LEU A 221 10.76 -7.81 -9.27
CA LEU A 221 9.61 -7.54 -10.14
C LEU A 221 10.02 -7.32 -11.61
N PRO A 222 9.13 -7.59 -12.60
CA PRO A 222 9.36 -7.18 -13.98
C PRO A 222 9.60 -5.67 -14.07
N GLY A 223 10.63 -5.23 -14.79
CA GLY A 223 11.07 -3.83 -14.82
C GLY A 223 9.99 -2.84 -15.29
N ASN A 224 9.07 -3.26 -16.15
CA ASN A 224 7.93 -2.45 -16.58
C ASN A 224 6.88 -2.21 -15.47
N ARG A 225 6.95 -2.95 -14.38
CA ARG A 225 6.10 -2.81 -13.19
C ARG A 225 6.74 -1.97 -12.08
N VAL A 226 7.96 -1.46 -12.29
CA VAL A 226 8.66 -0.61 -11.31
C VAL A 226 8.74 0.83 -11.80
N ILE A 227 8.44 1.77 -10.91
CA ILE A 227 8.53 3.22 -11.14
C ILE A 227 9.44 3.80 -10.06
N THR A 228 10.65 4.21 -10.44
CA THR A 228 11.56 4.90 -9.54
C THR A 228 11.61 6.38 -9.87
N VAL A 229 11.48 7.24 -8.86
CA VAL A 229 11.57 8.69 -9.03
C VAL A 229 12.57 9.29 -8.04
N ASP A 230 13.09 10.47 -8.35
CA ASP A 230 13.82 11.26 -7.38
C ASP A 230 12.84 11.85 -6.36
N GLY A 231 12.98 11.44 -5.08
CA GLY A 231 12.12 11.86 -4.00
C GLY A 231 12.22 10.96 -2.76
N GLY A 232 11.60 11.41 -1.68
CA GLY A 232 11.60 10.76 -0.38
C GLY A 232 10.30 9.98 -0.08
N HIS A 233 10.01 9.81 1.22
CA HIS A 233 8.79 9.16 1.72
C HIS A 233 7.72 10.22 2.01
N ASP A 234 7.23 10.88 0.97
CA ASP A 234 6.34 12.03 1.08
C ASP A 234 5.26 12.07 -0.01
N ALA A 235 4.23 12.88 0.23
CA ALA A 235 3.08 12.99 -0.68
C ALA A 235 3.47 13.50 -2.08
N PRO A 236 4.38 14.49 -2.27
CA PRO A 236 4.83 14.89 -3.59
C PRO A 236 5.45 13.74 -4.40
N THR A 237 6.30 12.93 -3.77
CA THR A 237 6.92 11.75 -4.38
C THR A 237 5.86 10.73 -4.79
N PHE A 238 4.95 10.37 -3.89
CA PHE A 238 3.89 9.41 -4.16
C PHE A 238 2.92 9.90 -5.23
N LYS A 239 2.58 11.20 -5.23
CA LYS A 239 1.77 11.82 -6.29
C LYS A 239 2.45 11.74 -7.65
N LYS A 240 3.76 12.01 -7.73
CA LYS A 240 4.54 11.88 -8.96
C LYS A 240 4.50 10.45 -9.50
N ILE A 241 4.72 9.45 -8.65
CA ILE A 241 4.61 8.04 -9.01
C ILE A 241 3.20 7.70 -9.51
N TRP A 242 2.17 8.16 -8.79
CA TRP A 242 0.78 7.98 -9.15
C TRP A 242 0.47 8.53 -10.54
N GLN A 243 0.92 9.75 -10.86
CA GLN A 243 0.75 10.36 -12.17
C GLN A 243 1.42 9.54 -13.29
N ILE A 244 2.66 9.09 -13.06
CA ILE A 244 3.38 8.22 -14.03
C ILE A 244 2.62 6.90 -14.24
N PHE A 245 2.10 6.30 -13.16
CA PHE A 245 1.30 5.08 -13.26
C PHE A 245 0.04 5.28 -14.10
N LEU A 246 -0.69 6.38 -13.88
CA LEU A 246 -1.87 6.72 -14.67
C LEU A 246 -1.54 6.95 -16.15
N ASP A 247 -0.41 7.62 -16.43
CA ASP A 247 0.04 7.92 -17.82
C ASP A 247 0.49 6.66 -18.58
N LYS A 248 0.89 5.59 -17.88
CA LYS A 248 1.19 4.29 -18.52
C LYS A 248 -0.05 3.58 -19.04
N GLN A 249 -1.24 4.12 -18.84
CA GLN A 249 -2.53 3.53 -19.27
C GLN A 249 -2.73 2.07 -18.82
N ILE A 250 -2.07 1.65 -17.75
CA ILE A 250 -2.16 0.29 -17.21
C ILE A 250 -3.61 -0.02 -16.81
N LEU A 251 -4.30 1.01 -16.30
CA LEU A 251 -5.72 0.95 -15.95
C LEU A 251 -6.64 1.08 -17.18
N GLY A 252 -6.14 1.50 -18.34
CA GLY A 252 -6.90 1.80 -19.56
C GLY A 252 -6.93 0.68 -20.59
N GLY A 253 -6.25 -0.42 -20.36
CA GLY A 253 -6.43 -1.68 -21.12
C GLY A 253 -7.71 -2.42 -20.70
N LEU A 254 -8.67 -1.66 -20.20
CA LEU A 254 -9.94 -2.12 -19.63
C LEU A 254 -11.08 -1.72 -20.56
#